data_b46608e26fd06a32778076c1c6c855d1
#
_entry.id   b46608e26fd06a32778076c1c6c855d1
#
_cell.length_a   1.000
_cell.length_b   1.000
_cell.length_c   1.000
_cell.angle_alpha   90.00
_cell.angle_beta   90.00
_cell.angle_gamma   90.00
#
_symmetry.space_group_name_H-M   'P 1'
#
loop_
_entity.id
_entity.type
_entity.pdbx_description
1 polymer ?
#
loop_
_entity_poly.entity_id
_entity_poly.type
_entity_poly.pdbx_seq_one_letter_code
_entity_poly.pdbx_strand_id
1 'polypeptide(L)'
;MQYLSTRDSALRVSAQEAIVRGLAPQSGLFVPETFPQANLDAWKNLSYSELAEKVLAGFLTDYSADFLHTATASTYGTAFGGKAGETVKVRDGLYSLELWHGPTCAFKDYALQLMPKLLVEAKKMLGRTETTRILVATSGDTGKAALAGYADLDGIEIEVFYPNDGTSEIQHLQMATQKGENVQVYAVQGNFDDAQTGVKKVFADADVAAELEKRGIRLSSANSINWGRLVPQIVYYFYAYFRLAEQGAVEWGKPVDFCVPTGNFGDILAGYYAKQMGLPVGRLVCASNKNNVLTDFLRTGTYDARRTFYKTTSPSMDILISSNLERLLYHVSGSSEKVAGWMQELSATGKYTVDAETLAKIQQSFAAGYADDADGAAEIKARFDGDHYLCDTHTAVAFRVAETRRTDAPMVVLSTASPFKFPRDVLTALGGEAPASDFAAMAALTAETGAEAPASLRELDKLEVRFKTVLQPADIRTAALR
;
A
#
# COMPACT_ATOMS: atom_id res chain seq x y z
N MET A 1 14.51 -18.51 6.35
CA MET A 1 13.04 -18.39 6.37
C MET A 1 12.47 -19.07 5.14
N GLN A 2 11.48 -19.94 5.31
CA GLN A 2 10.73 -20.52 4.19
C GLN A 2 9.40 -19.78 4.02
N TYR A 3 8.87 -19.79 2.81
CA TYR A 3 7.60 -19.20 2.45
C TYR A 3 6.64 -20.24 1.92
N LEU A 4 5.42 -20.22 2.40
CA LEU A 4 4.33 -21.12 2.04
C LEU A 4 3.32 -20.38 1.16
N SER A 5 2.47 -21.14 0.45
CA SER A 5 1.29 -20.59 -0.18
C SER A 5 0.10 -20.60 0.79
N THR A 6 -0.69 -19.54 0.79
CA THR A 6 -1.95 -19.50 1.56
C THR A 6 -2.96 -20.58 1.15
N ARG A 7 -2.82 -21.14 -0.07
CA ARG A 7 -3.73 -22.17 -0.61
C ARG A 7 -3.09 -23.55 -0.79
N ASP A 8 -1.78 -23.66 -0.51
CA ASP A 8 -1.03 -24.92 -0.59
C ASP A 8 0.14 -24.89 0.41
N SER A 9 -0.05 -25.49 1.57
CA SER A 9 0.97 -25.54 2.63
C SER A 9 2.11 -26.51 2.34
N ALA A 10 2.03 -27.33 1.29
CA ALA A 10 3.13 -28.19 0.86
C ALA A 10 4.20 -27.42 0.05
N LEU A 11 3.80 -26.34 -0.63
CA LEU A 11 4.73 -25.49 -1.37
C LEU A 11 5.64 -24.75 -0.40
N ARG A 12 6.95 -24.86 -0.61
CA ARG A 12 7.98 -24.11 0.11
C ARG A 12 8.94 -23.47 -0.86
N VAL A 13 9.17 -22.16 -0.68
CA VAL A 13 10.11 -21.40 -1.47
C VAL A 13 10.95 -20.47 -0.59
N SER A 14 12.06 -19.98 -1.12
CA SER A 14 12.88 -18.93 -0.47
C SER A 14 12.18 -17.56 -0.55
N ALA A 15 12.66 -16.55 0.20
CA ALA A 15 12.17 -15.19 0.07
C ALA A 15 12.42 -14.62 -1.33
N GLN A 16 13.58 -14.89 -1.90
CA GLN A 16 13.93 -14.50 -3.26
C GLN A 16 12.95 -15.05 -4.27
N GLU A 17 12.65 -16.36 -4.19
CA GLU A 17 11.69 -16.99 -5.09
C GLU A 17 10.28 -16.41 -4.92
N ALA A 18 9.83 -16.16 -3.68
CA ALA A 18 8.53 -15.54 -3.39
C ALA A 18 8.41 -14.13 -4.00
N ILE A 19 9.48 -13.33 -3.93
CA ILE A 19 9.51 -11.98 -4.50
C ILE A 19 9.52 -12.02 -6.03
N VAL A 20 10.33 -12.90 -6.64
CA VAL A 20 10.42 -13.03 -8.10
C VAL A 20 9.12 -13.54 -8.70
N ARG A 21 8.48 -14.52 -8.06
CA ARG A 21 7.19 -15.05 -8.52
C ARG A 21 6.04 -14.07 -8.28
N GLY A 22 6.07 -13.38 -7.15
CA GLY A 22 5.02 -12.44 -6.71
C GLY A 22 3.72 -13.13 -6.29
N LEU A 23 3.32 -14.20 -6.97
CA LEU A 23 2.11 -14.97 -6.74
C LEU A 23 2.45 -16.48 -6.69
N ALA A 24 1.82 -17.19 -5.78
CA ALA A 24 1.93 -18.64 -5.70
C ALA A 24 1.00 -19.33 -6.74
N PRO A 25 1.23 -20.60 -7.07
CA PRO A 25 0.31 -21.36 -7.88
C PRO A 25 -1.13 -21.32 -7.35
N GLN A 26 -2.10 -21.52 -8.22
CA GLN A 26 -3.55 -21.43 -7.90
C GLN A 26 -3.96 -20.06 -7.33
N SER A 27 -3.20 -19.01 -7.67
CA SER A 27 -3.42 -17.64 -7.20
C SER A 27 -3.31 -17.46 -5.67
N GLY A 28 -2.67 -18.38 -4.95
CA GLY A 28 -2.34 -18.23 -3.53
C GLY A 28 -1.30 -17.12 -3.30
N LEU A 29 -1.21 -16.63 -2.08
CA LEU A 29 -0.24 -15.62 -1.68
C LEU A 29 0.88 -16.24 -0.86
N PHE A 30 2.10 -15.71 -1.00
CA PHE A 30 3.21 -16.14 -0.18
C PHE A 30 3.13 -15.54 1.23
N VAL A 31 3.35 -16.40 2.23
CA VAL A 31 3.42 -16.05 3.65
C VAL A 31 4.65 -16.67 4.28
N PRO A 32 5.30 -16.05 5.26
CA PRO A 32 6.42 -16.66 5.99
C PRO A 32 5.91 -17.83 6.84
N GLU A 33 6.71 -18.89 6.94
CA GLU A 33 6.38 -20.06 7.76
C GLU A 33 6.33 -19.74 9.25
N THR A 34 7.15 -18.79 9.70
CA THR A 34 7.22 -18.33 11.10
C THR A 34 7.39 -16.82 11.17
N PHE A 35 7.12 -16.24 12.35
CA PHE A 35 7.38 -14.84 12.63
C PHE A 35 8.71 -14.70 13.40
N PRO A 36 9.68 -13.90 12.91
CA PRO A 36 10.88 -13.60 13.66
C PRO A 36 10.53 -12.79 14.91
N GLN A 37 11.22 -13.03 16.01
CA GLN A 37 11.02 -12.26 17.24
C GLN A 37 11.91 -11.02 17.24
N ALA A 38 11.31 -9.87 17.52
CA ALA A 38 12.00 -8.59 17.58
C ALA A 38 12.74 -8.40 18.91
N ASN A 39 13.95 -7.87 18.86
CA ASN A 39 14.66 -7.41 20.04
C ASN A 39 14.39 -5.90 20.24
N LEU A 40 13.26 -5.57 20.87
CA LEU A 40 12.79 -4.19 21.01
C LEU A 40 13.81 -3.30 21.74
N ASP A 41 14.46 -3.81 22.80
CA ASP A 41 15.45 -3.05 23.56
C ASP A 41 16.69 -2.70 22.73
N ALA A 42 17.14 -3.61 21.89
CA ALA A 42 18.27 -3.36 21.00
C ALA A 42 17.90 -2.45 19.80
N TRP A 43 16.62 -2.39 19.41
CA TRP A 43 16.19 -1.67 18.21
C TRP A 43 15.65 -0.25 18.46
N LYS A 44 15.29 0.09 19.68
CA LYS A 44 14.55 1.34 20.01
C LYS A 44 15.25 2.65 19.61
N ASN A 45 16.59 2.64 19.50
CA ASN A 45 17.38 3.83 19.17
C ASN A 45 17.94 3.81 17.73
N LEU A 46 17.54 2.84 16.91
CA LEU A 46 17.99 2.75 15.52
C LEU A 46 17.33 3.83 14.67
N SER A 47 18.05 4.32 13.68
CA SER A 47 17.47 5.12 12.61
C SER A 47 16.45 4.27 11.81
N TYR A 48 15.62 4.92 11.02
CA TYR A 48 14.63 4.18 10.21
C TYR A 48 15.29 3.15 9.27
N SER A 49 16.38 3.50 8.61
CA SER A 49 17.10 2.60 7.70
C SER A 49 17.76 1.41 8.41
N GLU A 50 18.35 1.63 9.58
CA GLU A 50 18.93 0.55 10.41
C GLU A 50 17.83 -0.38 10.96
N LEU A 51 16.71 0.18 11.41
CA LEU A 51 15.56 -0.60 11.83
C LEU A 51 14.99 -1.43 10.68
N ALA A 52 14.89 -0.84 9.49
CA ALA A 52 14.46 -1.56 8.29
C ALA A 52 15.37 -2.74 7.98
N GLU A 53 16.69 -2.57 8.06
CA GLU A 53 17.65 -3.67 7.91
C GLU A 53 17.34 -4.82 8.88
N LYS A 54 17.12 -4.52 10.17
CA LYS A 54 16.87 -5.55 11.20
C LYS A 54 15.55 -6.29 10.96
N VAL A 55 14.48 -5.57 10.67
CA VAL A 55 13.17 -6.17 10.38
C VAL A 55 13.24 -7.05 9.13
N LEU A 56 13.83 -6.53 8.05
CA LEU A 56 13.96 -7.24 6.80
C LEU A 56 14.84 -8.49 6.92
N ALA A 57 15.97 -8.41 7.63
CA ALA A 57 16.87 -9.56 7.86
C ALA A 57 16.16 -10.74 8.54
N GLY A 58 15.17 -10.47 9.38
CA GLY A 58 14.36 -11.53 10.01
C GLY A 58 13.52 -12.33 9.00
N PHE A 59 13.04 -11.69 7.95
CA PHE A 59 12.20 -12.31 6.92
C PHE A 59 12.99 -12.73 5.68
N LEU A 60 13.93 -11.92 5.24
CA LEU A 60 14.70 -12.10 3.99
C LEU A 60 16.04 -12.77 4.28
N THR A 61 16.01 -13.95 4.91
CA THR A 61 17.20 -14.64 5.43
C THR A 61 18.14 -15.18 4.36
N ASP A 62 17.75 -15.17 3.11
CA ASP A 62 18.49 -15.56 1.92
C ASP A 62 19.13 -14.37 1.17
N TYR A 63 18.93 -13.14 1.67
CA TYR A 63 19.65 -11.95 1.22
C TYR A 63 20.86 -11.67 2.12
N SER A 64 21.95 -11.17 1.56
CA SER A 64 23.14 -10.83 2.36
C SER A 64 22.89 -9.59 3.23
N ALA A 65 23.56 -9.55 4.39
CA ALA A 65 23.47 -8.40 5.29
C ALA A 65 23.97 -7.10 4.61
N ASP A 66 25.04 -7.17 3.83
CA ASP A 66 25.61 -6.02 3.10
C ASP A 66 24.62 -5.48 2.06
N PHE A 67 23.90 -6.37 1.36
CA PHE A 67 22.87 -5.95 0.43
C PHE A 67 21.71 -5.27 1.16
N LEU A 68 21.18 -5.85 2.23
CA LEU A 68 20.08 -5.28 3.00
C LEU A 68 20.47 -3.91 3.58
N HIS A 69 21.67 -3.80 4.15
CA HIS A 69 22.21 -2.52 4.63
C HIS A 69 22.23 -1.45 3.52
N THR A 70 22.82 -1.76 2.37
CA THR A 70 22.93 -0.82 1.24
C THR A 70 21.55 -0.46 0.68
N ALA A 71 20.65 -1.44 0.53
CA ALA A 71 19.32 -1.24 -0.02
C ALA A 71 18.46 -0.36 0.89
N THR A 72 18.48 -0.59 2.22
CA THR A 72 17.71 0.21 3.18
C THR A 72 18.28 1.62 3.33
N ALA A 73 19.60 1.77 3.44
CA ALA A 73 20.27 3.06 3.53
C ALA A 73 19.99 3.94 2.28
N SER A 74 20.12 3.37 1.08
CA SER A 74 19.85 4.09 -0.18
C SER A 74 18.37 4.37 -0.42
N THR A 75 17.46 3.63 0.22
CA THR A 75 16.02 3.86 0.10
C THR A 75 15.52 4.88 1.12
N TYR A 76 15.82 4.68 2.40
CA TYR A 76 15.23 5.47 3.48
C TYR A 76 16.13 6.59 4.00
N GLY A 77 17.41 6.58 3.67
CA GLY A 77 18.37 7.57 4.15
C GLY A 77 18.19 8.96 3.54
N THR A 78 17.84 9.05 2.26
CA THR A 78 17.76 10.35 1.55
C THR A 78 16.42 10.60 0.87
N ALA A 79 15.78 9.58 0.31
CA ALA A 79 14.56 9.73 -0.50
C ALA A 79 13.34 10.28 0.27
N PHE A 80 13.36 10.19 1.59
CA PHE A 80 12.29 10.68 2.47
C PHE A 80 12.66 12.00 3.17
N GLY A 81 13.74 12.67 2.79
CA GLY A 81 14.15 13.94 3.37
C GLY A 81 14.40 13.90 4.89
N GLY A 82 14.80 12.74 5.44
CA GLY A 82 14.98 12.52 6.87
C GLY A 82 13.67 12.29 7.65
N LYS A 83 12.52 12.21 6.98
CA LYS A 83 11.19 12.08 7.59
C LYS A 83 10.55 10.70 7.41
N ALA A 84 11.36 9.66 7.18
CA ALA A 84 10.84 8.31 7.13
C ALA A 84 10.24 7.91 8.49
N GLY A 85 8.95 7.57 8.52
CA GLY A 85 8.21 7.21 9.75
C GLY A 85 7.92 8.38 10.69
N GLU A 86 7.86 9.62 10.16
CA GLU A 86 7.52 10.81 10.94
C GLU A 86 6.23 10.60 11.73
N THR A 87 6.30 10.77 13.05
CA THR A 87 5.16 10.56 13.95
C THR A 87 4.86 11.86 14.70
N VAL A 88 3.70 12.43 14.40
CA VAL A 88 3.27 13.75 14.85
C VAL A 88 2.17 13.60 15.91
N LYS A 89 2.28 14.35 17.01
CA LYS A 89 1.19 14.48 17.98
C LYS A 89 0.11 15.38 17.38
N VAL A 90 -1.09 14.85 17.21
CA VAL A 90 -2.27 15.62 16.78
C VAL A 90 -2.92 16.29 17.99
N ARG A 91 -3.14 15.50 19.05
CA ARG A 91 -3.59 15.95 20.38
C ARG A 91 -3.28 14.87 21.42
N ASP A 92 -3.65 15.08 22.68
CA ASP A 92 -3.40 14.10 23.73
C ASP A 92 -4.02 12.74 23.42
N GLY A 93 -3.16 11.71 23.41
CA GLY A 93 -3.51 10.33 23.10
C GLY A 93 -3.87 10.06 21.64
N LEU A 94 -3.70 11.03 20.73
CA LEU A 94 -3.94 10.86 19.29
C LEU A 94 -2.74 11.35 18.48
N TYR A 95 -2.20 10.48 17.65
CA TYR A 95 -0.99 10.71 16.85
C TYR A 95 -1.25 10.38 15.40
N SER A 96 -0.47 10.98 14.50
CA SER A 96 -0.45 10.68 13.08
C SER A 96 0.92 10.12 12.71
N LEU A 97 0.94 8.98 12.01
CA LEU A 97 2.13 8.46 11.36
C LEU A 97 2.11 8.90 9.89
N GLU A 98 2.92 9.91 9.58
CA GLU A 98 2.97 10.50 8.24
C GLU A 98 3.83 9.68 7.29
N LEU A 99 3.19 8.93 6.41
CA LEU A 99 3.85 8.01 5.46
C LEU A 99 4.02 8.61 4.06
N TRP A 100 3.79 9.91 3.89
CA TRP A 100 3.77 10.58 2.59
C TRP A 100 4.99 11.48 2.31
N HIS A 101 6.02 11.42 3.13
CA HIS A 101 7.26 12.18 2.92
C HIS A 101 8.21 11.58 1.87
N GLY A 102 7.80 10.49 1.23
CA GLY A 102 8.57 9.88 0.15
C GLY A 102 8.43 10.63 -1.19
N PRO A 103 9.15 10.18 -2.23
CA PRO A 103 9.28 10.90 -3.50
C PRO A 103 7.95 11.08 -4.25
N THR A 104 6.96 10.23 -4.02
CA THR A 104 5.66 10.31 -4.69
C THR A 104 4.51 10.76 -3.78
N CYS A 105 4.83 11.14 -2.56
CA CYS A 105 3.91 11.68 -1.56
C CYS A 105 2.77 10.73 -1.18
N ALA A 106 3.05 9.42 -1.11
CA ALA A 106 2.14 8.40 -0.62
C ALA A 106 2.90 7.26 0.10
N PHE A 107 2.24 6.57 1.04
CA PHE A 107 2.83 5.46 1.81
C PHE A 107 3.41 4.34 0.96
N LYS A 108 2.94 4.22 -0.27
CA LYS A 108 3.39 3.21 -1.23
C LYS A 108 4.89 3.31 -1.54
N ASP A 109 5.49 4.48 -1.33
CA ASP A 109 6.93 4.69 -1.47
C ASP A 109 7.75 3.78 -0.55
N TYR A 110 7.30 3.52 0.68
CA TYR A 110 8.03 2.66 1.63
C TYR A 110 8.32 1.27 1.07
N ALA A 111 7.42 0.74 0.29
CA ALA A 111 7.59 -0.55 -0.36
C ALA A 111 8.14 -0.42 -1.79
N LEU A 112 7.61 0.50 -2.60
CA LEU A 112 7.94 0.57 -4.03
C LEU A 112 9.29 1.24 -4.34
N GLN A 113 9.93 1.92 -3.38
CA GLN A 113 11.32 2.35 -3.53
C GLN A 113 12.34 1.28 -3.12
N LEU A 114 11.92 0.23 -2.38
CA LEU A 114 12.78 -0.87 -1.95
C LEU A 114 12.57 -2.16 -2.77
N MET A 115 11.32 -2.54 -3.02
CA MET A 115 10.98 -3.79 -3.71
C MET A 115 11.71 -4.00 -5.05
N PRO A 116 11.91 -2.97 -5.90
CA PRO A 116 12.68 -3.14 -7.14
C PRO A 116 14.10 -3.62 -6.89
N LYS A 117 14.78 -3.09 -5.87
CA LYS A 117 16.14 -3.52 -5.48
C LYS A 117 16.15 -4.97 -5.00
N LEU A 118 15.15 -5.36 -4.18
CA LEU A 118 14.98 -6.75 -3.75
C LEU A 118 14.74 -7.68 -4.93
N LEU A 119 13.95 -7.27 -5.91
CA LEU A 119 13.66 -8.06 -7.11
C LEU A 119 14.91 -8.27 -7.98
N VAL A 120 15.66 -7.20 -8.24
CA VAL A 120 16.90 -7.27 -9.05
C VAL A 120 17.92 -8.19 -8.39
N GLU A 121 18.16 -8.05 -7.08
CA GLU A 121 19.09 -8.91 -6.35
C GLU A 121 18.59 -10.37 -6.31
N ALA A 122 17.30 -10.60 -6.09
CA ALA A 122 16.73 -11.94 -6.13
C ALA A 122 16.92 -12.62 -7.49
N LYS A 123 16.71 -11.91 -8.58
CA LYS A 123 16.95 -12.42 -9.95
C LYS A 123 18.41 -12.83 -10.13
N LYS A 124 19.33 -11.95 -9.73
CA LYS A 124 20.78 -12.21 -9.79
C LYS A 124 21.15 -13.46 -9.02
N MET A 125 20.70 -13.58 -7.77
CA MET A 125 21.03 -14.73 -6.91
C MET A 125 20.40 -16.05 -7.39
N LEU A 126 19.23 -15.98 -8.04
CA LEU A 126 18.55 -17.13 -8.64
C LEU A 126 19.06 -17.47 -10.06
N GLY A 127 20.03 -16.71 -10.59
CA GLY A 127 20.55 -16.91 -11.93
C GLY A 127 19.54 -16.58 -13.03
N ARG A 128 18.57 -15.70 -12.76
CA ARG A 128 17.54 -15.28 -13.71
C ARG A 128 18.08 -14.17 -14.61
N THR A 129 18.13 -14.39 -15.90
CA THR A 129 18.69 -13.46 -16.90
C THR A 129 17.65 -12.81 -17.81
N GLU A 130 16.42 -13.34 -17.80
CA GLU A 130 15.31 -12.76 -18.56
C GLU A 130 14.97 -11.34 -18.13
N THR A 131 14.55 -10.46 -19.04
CA THR A 131 13.98 -9.16 -18.69
C THR A 131 12.64 -9.35 -17.98
N THR A 132 12.41 -8.69 -16.86
CA THR A 132 11.11 -8.70 -16.18
C THR A 132 10.32 -7.47 -16.60
N ARG A 133 9.18 -7.68 -17.28
CA ARG A 133 8.23 -6.63 -17.62
C ARG A 133 7.14 -6.56 -16.57
N ILE A 134 7.10 -5.43 -15.86
CA ILE A 134 6.13 -5.14 -14.81
C ILE A 134 4.91 -4.46 -15.45
N LEU A 135 3.75 -5.10 -15.39
CA LEU A 135 2.49 -4.47 -15.81
C LEU A 135 1.70 -4.00 -14.57
N VAL A 136 1.26 -2.76 -14.60
CA VAL A 136 0.52 -2.14 -13.49
C VAL A 136 -0.75 -1.49 -14.03
N ALA A 137 -1.92 -1.95 -13.58
CA ALA A 137 -3.14 -1.17 -13.66
C ALA A 137 -3.31 -0.38 -12.36
N THR A 138 -3.59 0.92 -12.45
CA THR A 138 -3.63 1.81 -11.29
C THR A 138 -4.70 2.88 -11.40
N SER A 139 -5.22 3.32 -10.25
CA SER A 139 -6.03 4.54 -10.13
C SER A 139 -5.19 5.81 -9.89
N GLY A 140 -3.83 5.69 -9.80
CA GLY A 140 -2.92 6.82 -9.62
C GLY A 140 -1.68 6.48 -8.79
N ASP A 141 -1.78 6.47 -7.46
CA ASP A 141 -0.64 6.42 -6.54
C ASP A 141 0.28 5.21 -6.70
N THR A 142 -0.28 4.00 -6.89
CA THR A 142 0.53 2.79 -7.05
C THR A 142 1.35 2.85 -8.35
N GLY A 143 0.74 3.33 -9.44
CA GLY A 143 1.44 3.49 -10.71
C GLY A 143 2.60 4.45 -10.60
N LYS A 144 2.37 5.64 -10.02
CA LYS A 144 3.44 6.62 -9.83
C LYS A 144 4.58 6.10 -8.95
N ALA A 145 4.26 5.49 -7.81
CA ALA A 145 5.28 4.96 -6.91
C ALA A 145 6.09 3.81 -7.55
N ALA A 146 5.42 2.95 -8.34
CA ALA A 146 6.08 1.90 -9.10
C ALA A 146 6.98 2.48 -10.20
N LEU A 147 6.50 3.43 -11.00
CA LEU A 147 7.32 4.09 -12.02
C LEU A 147 8.59 4.70 -11.42
N ALA A 148 8.46 5.41 -10.29
CA ALA A 148 9.60 6.03 -9.63
C ALA A 148 10.62 5.00 -9.10
N GLY A 149 10.15 3.87 -8.58
CA GLY A 149 11.03 2.84 -8.01
C GLY A 149 11.69 1.93 -9.04
N TYR A 150 11.01 1.67 -10.17
CA TYR A 150 11.52 0.78 -11.23
C TYR A 150 12.24 1.52 -12.37
N ALA A 151 12.22 2.87 -12.39
CA ALA A 151 12.90 3.64 -13.42
C ALA A 151 14.40 3.33 -13.50
N ASP A 152 14.90 3.14 -14.72
CA ASP A 152 16.31 2.95 -15.06
C ASP A 152 16.99 1.74 -14.36
N LEU A 153 16.23 0.71 -13.99
CA LEU A 153 16.77 -0.54 -13.46
C LEU A 153 17.08 -1.53 -14.59
N ASP A 154 18.28 -2.08 -14.58
CA ASP A 154 18.74 -3.08 -15.54
C ASP A 154 17.89 -4.36 -15.48
N GLY A 155 17.51 -4.87 -16.66
CA GLY A 155 16.72 -6.09 -16.79
C GLY A 155 15.27 -5.98 -16.29
N ILE A 156 14.79 -4.75 -16.14
CA ILE A 156 13.40 -4.43 -15.79
C ILE A 156 12.81 -3.49 -16.83
N GLU A 157 11.58 -3.73 -17.21
CA GLU A 157 10.69 -2.82 -17.95
C GLU A 157 9.42 -2.61 -17.14
N ILE A 158 8.85 -1.41 -17.17
CA ILE A 158 7.60 -1.14 -16.48
C ILE A 158 6.60 -0.43 -17.40
N GLU A 159 5.38 -0.95 -17.45
CA GLU A 159 4.27 -0.38 -18.19
C GLU A 159 3.09 -0.12 -17.23
N VAL A 160 2.63 1.12 -17.21
CA VAL A 160 1.52 1.55 -16.36
C VAL A 160 0.32 1.92 -17.21
N PHE A 161 -0.82 1.35 -16.86
CA PHE A 161 -2.12 1.60 -17.45
C PHE A 161 -3.03 2.26 -16.43
N TYR A 162 -3.52 3.46 -16.73
CA TYR A 162 -4.41 4.21 -15.83
C TYR A 162 -5.65 4.69 -16.59
N PRO A 163 -6.82 4.85 -15.92
CA PRO A 163 -8.03 5.31 -16.58
C PRO A 163 -7.87 6.76 -17.06
N ASN A 164 -8.23 7.02 -18.31
CA ASN A 164 -8.23 8.37 -18.86
C ASN A 164 -9.19 9.30 -18.11
N ASP A 165 -10.31 8.74 -17.65
CA ASP A 165 -11.34 9.44 -16.90
C ASP A 165 -11.38 8.93 -15.45
N GLY A 166 -10.66 9.59 -14.52
CA GLY A 166 -10.76 9.19 -13.11
C GLY A 166 -9.52 9.35 -12.25
N THR A 167 -8.41 9.81 -12.83
CA THR A 167 -7.25 10.31 -12.08
C THR A 167 -7.35 11.83 -11.89
N SER A 168 -6.83 12.36 -10.77
CA SER A 168 -6.66 13.80 -10.62
C SER A 168 -5.61 14.33 -11.59
N GLU A 169 -5.62 15.65 -11.87
CA GLU A 169 -4.61 16.32 -12.70
C GLU A 169 -3.19 16.04 -12.16
N ILE A 170 -3.02 16.09 -10.82
CA ILE A 170 -1.75 15.78 -10.15
C ILE A 170 -1.33 14.34 -10.40
N GLN A 171 -2.21 13.36 -10.18
CA GLN A 171 -1.88 11.95 -10.40
C GLN A 171 -1.55 11.64 -11.86
N HIS A 172 -2.31 12.23 -12.80
CA HIS A 172 -2.03 12.14 -14.23
C HIS A 172 -0.61 12.64 -14.54
N LEU A 173 -0.29 13.87 -14.15
CA LEU A 173 1.02 14.46 -14.41
C LEU A 173 2.16 13.72 -13.70
N GLN A 174 1.94 13.24 -12.48
CA GLN A 174 2.94 12.40 -11.80
C GLN A 174 3.37 11.19 -12.65
N MET A 175 2.46 10.58 -13.38
CA MET A 175 2.75 9.44 -14.26
C MET A 175 3.23 9.89 -15.64
N ALA A 176 2.54 10.84 -16.27
CA ALA A 176 2.80 11.26 -17.64
C ALA A 176 4.14 12.00 -17.83
N THR A 177 4.70 12.57 -16.75
CA THR A 177 6.02 13.25 -16.75
C THR A 177 7.17 12.37 -16.24
N GLN A 178 6.90 11.10 -15.88
CA GLN A 178 7.92 10.20 -15.33
C GLN A 178 9.11 10.05 -16.27
N LYS A 179 10.31 10.21 -15.72
CA LYS A 179 11.58 9.97 -16.42
C LYS A 179 11.97 8.49 -16.31
N GLY A 180 12.86 8.06 -17.20
CA GLY A 180 13.39 6.71 -17.30
C GLY A 180 13.29 6.16 -18.73
N GLU A 181 14.27 5.35 -19.12
CA GLU A 181 14.32 4.76 -20.48
C GLU A 181 13.49 3.47 -20.57
N ASN A 182 13.30 2.79 -19.45
CA ASN A 182 12.61 1.51 -19.31
C ASN A 182 11.14 1.66 -18.88
N VAL A 183 10.57 2.87 -18.90
CA VAL A 183 9.20 3.14 -18.44
C VAL A 183 8.28 3.46 -19.60
N GLN A 184 7.05 2.95 -19.54
CA GLN A 184 5.96 3.27 -20.46
C GLN A 184 4.68 3.56 -19.66
N VAL A 185 3.91 4.55 -20.12
CA VAL A 185 2.67 4.96 -19.46
C VAL A 185 1.58 5.16 -20.49
N TYR A 186 0.44 4.53 -20.27
CA TYR A 186 -0.71 4.58 -21.18
C TYR A 186 -1.97 4.99 -20.40
N ALA A 187 -2.66 6.02 -20.90
CA ALA A 187 -4.03 6.25 -20.52
C ALA A 187 -4.93 5.22 -21.23
N VAL A 188 -5.94 4.71 -20.55
CA VAL A 188 -6.91 3.76 -21.12
C VAL A 188 -8.28 4.40 -21.12
N GLN A 189 -8.94 4.41 -22.27
CA GLN A 189 -10.30 4.94 -22.39
C GLN A 189 -11.26 4.10 -21.54
N GLY A 190 -11.95 4.75 -20.59
CA GLY A 190 -12.84 4.09 -19.63
C GLY A 190 -12.38 4.32 -18.18
N ASN A 191 -12.82 3.43 -17.30
CA ASN A 191 -12.56 3.51 -15.85
C ASN A 191 -11.43 2.57 -15.39
N PHE A 192 -11.16 2.54 -14.08
CA PHE A 192 -10.12 1.68 -13.51
C PHE A 192 -10.35 0.18 -13.75
N ASP A 193 -11.61 -0.27 -13.72
CA ASP A 193 -11.94 -1.69 -13.94
C ASP A 193 -11.63 -2.12 -15.38
N ASP A 194 -11.77 -1.20 -16.36
CA ASP A 194 -11.41 -1.46 -17.77
C ASP A 194 -9.90 -1.68 -17.90
N ALA A 195 -9.10 -0.80 -17.30
CA ALA A 195 -7.64 -0.94 -17.30
C ALA A 195 -7.19 -2.21 -16.57
N GLN A 196 -7.75 -2.49 -15.39
CA GLN A 196 -7.43 -3.66 -14.58
C GLN A 196 -7.82 -4.98 -15.29
N THR A 197 -9.00 -5.01 -15.90
CA THR A 197 -9.47 -6.18 -16.66
C THR A 197 -8.60 -6.42 -17.88
N GLY A 198 -8.18 -5.37 -18.58
CA GLY A 198 -7.26 -5.48 -19.71
C GLY A 198 -5.92 -6.09 -19.30
N VAL A 199 -5.30 -5.59 -18.24
CA VAL A 199 -4.04 -6.13 -17.70
C VAL A 199 -4.20 -7.57 -17.21
N LYS A 200 -5.29 -7.92 -16.51
CA LYS A 200 -5.56 -9.32 -16.10
C LYS A 200 -5.68 -10.27 -17.29
N LYS A 201 -6.31 -9.83 -18.39
CA LYS A 201 -6.40 -10.63 -19.63
C LYS A 201 -5.01 -10.88 -20.23
N VAL A 202 -4.11 -9.89 -20.21
CA VAL A 202 -2.72 -10.06 -20.67
C VAL A 202 -2.00 -11.12 -19.84
N PHE A 203 -2.12 -11.08 -18.52
CA PHE A 203 -1.51 -12.10 -17.65
C PHE A 203 -2.07 -13.51 -17.84
N ALA A 204 -3.34 -13.64 -18.26
CA ALA A 204 -3.99 -14.92 -18.51
C ALA A 204 -3.79 -15.44 -19.93
N ASP A 205 -3.23 -14.65 -20.84
CA ASP A 205 -3.05 -14.97 -22.25
C ASP A 205 -1.75 -15.78 -22.47
N ALA A 206 -1.90 -17.07 -22.72
CA ALA A 206 -0.78 -17.97 -22.95
C ALA A 206 0.03 -17.63 -24.22
N ASP A 207 -0.60 -17.06 -25.24
CA ASP A 207 0.08 -16.66 -26.48
C ASP A 207 0.97 -15.44 -26.23
N VAL A 208 0.51 -14.49 -25.40
CA VAL A 208 1.33 -13.34 -24.94
C VAL A 208 2.53 -13.85 -24.14
N ALA A 209 2.32 -14.74 -23.19
CA ALA A 209 3.39 -15.30 -22.39
C ALA A 209 4.44 -16.01 -23.26
N ALA A 210 4.02 -16.85 -24.22
CA ALA A 210 4.90 -17.58 -25.12
C ALA A 210 5.67 -16.63 -26.07
N GLU A 211 5.04 -15.55 -26.56
CA GLU A 211 5.69 -14.58 -27.44
C GLU A 211 6.76 -13.76 -26.69
N LEU A 212 6.47 -13.32 -25.47
CA LEU A 212 7.43 -12.61 -24.61
C LEU A 212 8.58 -13.52 -24.18
N GLU A 213 8.32 -14.79 -23.88
CA GLU A 213 9.35 -15.76 -23.50
C GLU A 213 10.37 -15.99 -24.62
N LYS A 214 9.93 -16.05 -25.91
CA LYS A 214 10.85 -16.09 -27.10
C LYS A 214 11.79 -14.90 -27.15
N ARG A 215 11.37 -13.76 -26.62
CA ARG A 215 12.15 -12.51 -26.56
C ARG A 215 12.98 -12.39 -25.27
N GLY A 216 12.96 -13.42 -24.40
CA GLY A 216 13.62 -13.39 -23.13
C GLY A 216 12.95 -12.45 -22.11
N ILE A 217 11.64 -12.21 -22.24
CA ILE A 217 10.86 -11.34 -21.39
C ILE A 217 9.88 -12.17 -20.56
N ARG A 218 9.75 -11.86 -19.27
CA ARG A 218 8.78 -12.46 -18.37
C ARG A 218 7.90 -11.40 -17.71
N LEU A 219 6.60 -11.63 -17.70
CA LEU A 219 5.64 -10.73 -17.06
C LEU A 219 5.71 -10.87 -15.53
N SER A 220 5.59 -9.76 -14.84
CA SER A 220 5.40 -9.66 -13.40
C SER A 220 4.53 -8.44 -13.05
N SER A 221 4.16 -8.32 -11.79
CA SER A 221 3.30 -7.24 -11.31
C SER A 221 3.87 -6.58 -10.06
N ALA A 222 3.73 -5.27 -9.96
CA ALA A 222 4.04 -4.49 -8.77
C ALA A 222 2.86 -4.38 -7.78
N ASN A 223 1.86 -5.26 -7.86
CA ASN A 223 0.68 -5.23 -7.01
C ASN A 223 1.01 -5.53 -5.54
N SER A 224 0.12 -5.09 -4.64
CA SER A 224 0.26 -5.27 -3.18
C SER A 224 0.30 -6.73 -2.70
N ILE A 225 -0.02 -7.68 -3.59
CA ILE A 225 0.03 -9.12 -3.30
C ILE A 225 1.45 -9.68 -3.24
N ASN A 226 2.44 -9.02 -3.86
CA ASN A 226 3.84 -9.46 -3.77
C ASN A 226 4.36 -9.27 -2.34
N TRP A 227 5.08 -10.28 -1.82
CA TRP A 227 5.68 -10.23 -0.49
C TRP A 227 6.65 -9.04 -0.32
N GLY A 228 7.40 -8.70 -1.36
CA GLY A 228 8.28 -7.53 -1.38
C GLY A 228 7.57 -6.18 -1.20
N ARG A 229 6.23 -6.15 -1.41
CA ARG A 229 5.39 -4.99 -1.12
C ARG A 229 4.93 -4.93 0.34
N LEU A 230 4.80 -6.09 1.00
CA LEU A 230 4.27 -6.16 2.36
C LEU A 230 5.38 -5.99 3.41
N VAL A 231 6.49 -6.72 3.25
CA VAL A 231 7.53 -6.78 4.30
C VAL A 231 8.13 -5.42 4.67
N PRO A 232 8.36 -4.45 3.77
CA PRO A 232 8.88 -3.13 4.16
C PRO A 232 7.91 -2.32 5.02
N GLN A 233 6.63 -2.60 4.95
CA GLN A 233 5.60 -1.88 5.68
C GLN A 233 5.56 -2.24 7.17
N ILE A 234 6.15 -3.36 7.56
CA ILE A 234 6.24 -3.77 8.97
C ILE A 234 7.07 -2.77 9.78
N VAL A 235 8.08 -2.17 9.14
CA VAL A 235 9.10 -1.31 9.79
C VAL A 235 8.48 -0.09 10.46
N TYR A 236 7.56 0.62 9.78
CA TYR A 236 7.04 1.88 10.30
C TYR A 236 6.14 1.71 11.53
N TYR A 237 5.56 0.53 11.78
CA TYR A 237 4.85 0.24 13.03
C TYR A 237 5.81 0.20 14.23
N PHE A 238 6.97 -0.47 14.06
CA PHE A 238 8.03 -0.46 15.08
C PHE A 238 8.56 0.95 15.32
N TYR A 239 8.84 1.67 14.23
CA TYR A 239 9.41 3.00 14.33
C TYR A 239 8.46 3.97 15.04
N ALA A 240 7.17 3.97 14.67
CA ALA A 240 6.15 4.77 15.34
C ALA A 240 6.06 4.46 16.86
N TYR A 241 6.03 3.18 17.21
CA TYR A 241 6.03 2.77 18.61
C TYR A 241 7.24 3.32 19.37
N PHE A 242 8.43 3.20 18.81
CA PHE A 242 9.66 3.70 19.45
C PHE A 242 9.64 5.23 19.61
N ARG A 243 9.14 5.96 18.60
CA ARG A 243 8.98 7.42 18.68
C ARG A 243 7.98 7.83 19.77
N LEU A 244 6.86 7.13 19.92
CA LEU A 244 5.90 7.39 20.99
C LEU A 244 6.51 7.13 22.38
N ALA A 245 7.24 6.05 22.53
CA ALA A 245 7.90 5.73 23.79
C ALA A 245 8.99 6.76 24.15
N GLU A 246 9.79 7.18 23.17
CA GLU A 246 10.80 8.25 23.36
C GLU A 246 10.19 9.60 23.74
N GLN A 247 9.02 9.93 23.17
CA GLN A 247 8.27 11.15 23.48
C GLN A 247 7.52 11.07 24.83
N GLY A 248 7.55 9.92 25.51
CA GLY A 248 6.80 9.69 26.75
C GLY A 248 5.28 9.57 26.51
N ALA A 249 4.86 9.37 25.28
CA ALA A 249 3.45 9.20 24.88
C ALA A 249 2.88 7.83 25.27
N VAL A 250 3.73 6.84 25.41
CA VAL A 250 3.42 5.49 25.92
C VAL A 250 4.53 5.00 26.83
N GLU A 251 4.17 4.34 27.90
CA GLU A 251 5.13 3.63 28.77
C GLU A 251 5.68 2.42 28.00
N TRP A 252 6.99 2.19 28.11
CA TRP A 252 7.66 1.07 27.45
C TRP A 252 6.99 -0.28 27.76
N GLY A 253 6.66 -1.04 26.72
CA GLY A 253 5.96 -2.32 26.83
C GLY A 253 4.43 -2.21 26.91
N LYS A 254 3.85 -1.02 27.05
CA LYS A 254 2.40 -0.83 27.00
C LYS A 254 1.92 -0.77 25.56
N PRO A 255 0.68 -1.21 25.27
CA PRO A 255 0.16 -1.27 23.91
C PRO A 255 -0.14 0.11 23.32
N VAL A 256 -0.01 0.18 22.00
CA VAL A 256 -0.45 1.29 21.14
C VAL A 256 -1.47 0.75 20.13
N ASP A 257 -2.57 1.47 19.93
CA ASP A 257 -3.56 1.15 18.92
C ASP A 257 -3.21 1.86 17.60
N PHE A 258 -3.47 1.19 16.46
CA PHE A 258 -3.24 1.76 15.14
C PHE A 258 -4.54 1.76 14.33
N CYS A 259 -4.91 2.92 13.75
CA CYS A 259 -6.03 3.05 12.83
C CYS A 259 -5.52 3.26 11.41
N VAL A 260 -5.94 2.41 10.50
CA VAL A 260 -5.37 2.31 9.15
C VAL A 260 -6.44 2.51 8.11
N PRO A 261 -6.33 3.53 7.23
CA PRO A 261 -7.21 3.64 6.07
C PRO A 261 -6.94 2.44 5.14
N THR A 262 -7.95 1.58 4.97
CA THR A 262 -7.72 0.23 4.45
C THR A 262 -8.49 -0.04 3.16
N GLY A 263 -7.76 -0.44 2.12
CA GLY A 263 -8.28 -1.01 0.88
C GLY A 263 -7.84 -2.47 0.75
N ASN A 264 -6.67 -2.70 0.12
CA ASN A 264 -6.15 -4.06 -0.16
C ASN A 264 -5.56 -4.79 1.06
N PHE A 265 -5.77 -4.30 2.27
CA PHE A 265 -5.38 -4.90 3.55
C PHE A 265 -3.87 -5.09 3.77
N GLY A 266 -3.01 -4.62 2.87
CA GLY A 266 -1.55 -4.80 2.98
C GLY A 266 -0.95 -4.04 4.15
N ASP A 267 -1.30 -2.78 4.28
CA ASP A 267 -0.81 -1.87 5.31
C ASP A 267 -1.19 -2.37 6.71
N ILE A 268 -2.46 -2.55 7.00
CA ILE A 268 -2.93 -3.01 8.32
C ILE A 268 -2.41 -4.43 8.66
N LEU A 269 -2.24 -5.28 7.65
CA LEU A 269 -1.66 -6.61 7.81
C LEU A 269 -0.18 -6.52 8.25
N ALA A 270 0.58 -5.54 7.76
CA ALA A 270 1.94 -5.29 8.22
C ALA A 270 1.99 -4.96 9.73
N GLY A 271 0.98 -4.24 10.24
CA GLY A 271 0.80 -4.04 11.68
C GLY A 271 0.52 -5.34 12.45
N TYR A 272 -0.25 -6.25 11.84
CA TYR A 272 -0.44 -7.59 12.41
C TYR A 272 0.87 -8.39 12.46
N TYR A 273 1.69 -8.33 11.41
CA TYR A 273 3.02 -8.94 11.43
C TYR A 273 3.91 -8.34 12.51
N ALA A 274 3.93 -7.02 12.67
CA ALA A 274 4.67 -6.37 13.75
C ALA A 274 4.23 -6.88 15.14
N LYS A 275 2.90 -7.04 15.35
CA LYS A 275 2.35 -7.64 16.58
C LYS A 275 2.84 -9.07 16.79
N GLN A 276 2.84 -9.90 15.76
CA GLN A 276 3.32 -11.28 15.85
C GLN A 276 4.84 -11.37 16.11
N MET A 277 5.61 -10.35 15.74
CA MET A 277 7.03 -10.22 16.09
C MET A 277 7.28 -9.75 17.51
N GLY A 278 6.23 -9.44 18.28
CA GLY A 278 6.34 -9.03 19.68
C GLY A 278 6.25 -7.51 19.93
N LEU A 279 5.93 -6.69 18.90
CA LEU A 279 5.63 -5.27 19.12
C LEU A 279 4.35 -5.14 19.97
N PRO A 280 4.32 -4.29 21.01
CA PRO A 280 3.13 -4.06 21.82
C PRO A 280 2.04 -3.30 21.04
N VAL A 281 1.40 -3.99 20.11
CA VAL A 281 0.24 -3.50 19.35
C VAL A 281 -1.02 -3.92 20.08
N GLY A 282 -1.83 -2.95 20.46
CA GLY A 282 -3.15 -3.18 21.02
C GLY A 282 -4.13 -3.64 19.94
N ARG A 283 -4.94 -2.73 19.46
CA ARG A 283 -5.90 -2.96 18.36
C ARG A 283 -5.38 -2.43 17.03
N LEU A 284 -5.68 -3.16 15.99
CA LEU A 284 -5.57 -2.72 14.59
C LEU A 284 -6.96 -2.35 14.11
N VAL A 285 -7.22 -1.08 13.93
CA VAL A 285 -8.53 -0.57 13.54
C VAL A 285 -8.57 -0.39 12.03
N CYS A 286 -9.33 -1.24 11.34
CA CYS A 286 -9.55 -1.17 9.91
C CYS A 286 -10.58 -0.07 9.62
N ALA A 287 -10.15 1.02 9.01
CA ALA A 287 -11.01 2.10 8.56
C ALA A 287 -11.34 1.92 7.08
N SER A 288 -12.62 1.77 6.76
CA SER A 288 -13.14 1.69 5.40
C SER A 288 -13.80 3.01 4.99
N ASN A 289 -13.83 3.31 3.69
CA ASN A 289 -14.73 4.32 3.18
C ASN A 289 -16.13 3.72 2.94
N LYS A 290 -16.96 4.35 2.11
CA LYS A 290 -18.31 3.85 1.77
C LYS A 290 -18.32 2.44 1.18
N ASN A 291 -17.20 1.99 0.59
CA ASN A 291 -16.98 0.61 0.15
C ASN A 291 -16.55 -0.26 1.35
N ASN A 292 -17.44 -0.47 2.30
CA ASN A 292 -17.16 -0.98 3.64
C ASN A 292 -17.18 -2.50 3.79
N VAL A 293 -16.85 -3.26 2.75
CA VAL A 293 -16.86 -4.73 2.77
C VAL A 293 -15.98 -5.31 3.88
N LEU A 294 -14.82 -4.71 4.15
CA LEU A 294 -13.92 -5.14 5.22
C LEU A 294 -14.51 -4.89 6.61
N THR A 295 -15.17 -3.75 6.80
CA THR A 295 -15.84 -3.44 8.08
C THR A 295 -16.90 -4.48 8.39
N ASP A 296 -17.73 -4.84 7.41
CA ASP A 296 -18.77 -5.86 7.61
C ASP A 296 -18.16 -7.24 7.86
N PHE A 297 -17.12 -7.61 7.09
CA PHE A 297 -16.42 -8.88 7.27
C PHE A 297 -15.83 -9.02 8.68
N LEU A 298 -15.06 -8.04 9.15
CA LEU A 298 -14.40 -8.07 10.45
C LEU A 298 -15.41 -8.12 11.61
N ARG A 299 -16.61 -7.62 11.40
CA ARG A 299 -17.70 -7.64 12.39
C ARG A 299 -18.51 -8.94 12.39
N THR A 300 -18.74 -9.53 11.20
CA THR A 300 -19.71 -10.62 11.02
C THR A 300 -19.08 -11.95 10.60
N GLY A 301 -17.83 -11.96 10.12
CA GLY A 301 -17.19 -13.12 9.52
C GLY A 301 -17.68 -13.42 8.10
N THR A 302 -18.60 -12.63 7.56
CA THR A 302 -19.12 -12.79 6.20
C THR A 302 -18.52 -11.73 5.28
N TYR A 303 -17.79 -12.18 4.25
CA TYR A 303 -17.30 -11.34 3.16
C TYR A 303 -18.28 -11.41 1.99
N ASP A 304 -18.90 -10.30 1.63
CA ASP A 304 -19.86 -10.22 0.52
C ASP A 304 -19.47 -9.08 -0.43
N ALA A 305 -18.89 -9.44 -1.57
CA ALA A 305 -18.48 -8.51 -2.62
C ALA A 305 -19.64 -8.12 -3.58
N ARG A 306 -20.81 -8.73 -3.43
CA ARG A 306 -22.00 -8.49 -4.26
C ARG A 306 -22.75 -7.25 -3.78
N ARG A 307 -22.10 -6.11 -3.90
CA ARG A 307 -22.64 -4.82 -3.47
C ARG A 307 -22.32 -3.74 -4.49
N THR A 308 -23.01 -2.61 -4.38
CA THR A 308 -22.73 -1.44 -5.22
C THR A 308 -21.31 -0.95 -4.95
N PHE A 309 -20.55 -0.70 -6.02
CA PHE A 309 -19.27 0.01 -5.95
C PHE A 309 -19.53 1.51 -5.94
N TYR A 310 -18.90 2.21 -5.03
CA TYR A 310 -18.96 3.66 -4.91
C TYR A 310 -17.62 4.29 -5.28
N LYS A 311 -17.63 5.25 -6.18
CA LYS A 311 -16.47 6.14 -6.41
C LYS A 311 -16.50 7.21 -5.32
N THR A 312 -15.43 7.32 -4.54
CA THR A 312 -15.33 8.23 -3.40
C THR A 312 -14.19 9.22 -3.54
N THR A 313 -14.08 10.17 -2.60
CA THR A 313 -12.94 11.10 -2.49
C THR A 313 -11.67 10.44 -1.94
N SER A 314 -11.75 9.17 -1.51
CA SER A 314 -10.61 8.36 -1.05
C SER A 314 -10.34 7.14 -1.96
N PRO A 315 -9.95 7.36 -3.24
CA PRO A 315 -9.98 6.33 -4.29
C PRO A 315 -9.06 5.14 -4.05
N SER A 316 -8.00 5.27 -3.26
CA SER A 316 -7.13 4.13 -2.93
C SER A 316 -7.81 3.08 -2.04
N MET A 317 -8.96 3.43 -1.44
CA MET A 317 -9.78 2.55 -0.60
C MET A 317 -11.03 2.03 -1.36
N ASP A 318 -11.25 2.45 -2.61
CA ASP A 318 -12.37 2.00 -3.44
C ASP A 318 -12.13 0.58 -3.93
N ILE A 319 -12.52 -0.40 -3.12
CA ILE A 319 -12.39 -1.82 -3.43
C ILE A 319 -13.62 -2.62 -3.01
N LEU A 320 -13.90 -3.68 -3.73
CA LEU A 320 -14.85 -4.72 -3.33
C LEU A 320 -14.16 -6.06 -3.01
N ILE A 321 -12.93 -6.26 -3.51
CA ILE A 321 -12.12 -7.43 -3.20
C ILE A 321 -10.77 -6.98 -2.62
N SER A 322 -10.56 -7.33 -1.36
CA SER A 322 -9.35 -6.97 -0.60
C SER A 322 -8.33 -8.10 -0.67
N SER A 323 -7.27 -7.89 -1.43
CA SER A 323 -6.36 -8.96 -1.87
C SER A 323 -5.52 -9.57 -0.75
N ASN A 324 -5.06 -8.80 0.25
CA ASN A 324 -4.17 -9.33 1.30
C ASN A 324 -4.92 -9.89 2.51
N LEU A 325 -6.24 -9.76 2.59
CA LEU A 325 -7.04 -10.37 3.65
C LEU A 325 -6.83 -11.89 3.71
N GLU A 326 -6.60 -12.53 2.58
CA GLU A 326 -6.29 -13.94 2.47
C GLU A 326 -5.09 -14.37 3.33
N ARG A 327 -4.07 -13.52 3.46
CA ARG A 327 -2.92 -13.79 4.34
C ARG A 327 -3.32 -13.82 5.81
N LEU A 328 -4.19 -12.89 6.25
CA LEU A 328 -4.71 -12.93 7.61
C LEU A 328 -5.49 -14.21 7.85
N LEU A 329 -6.38 -14.58 6.93
CA LEU A 329 -7.19 -15.80 7.02
C LEU A 329 -6.31 -17.04 7.20
N TYR A 330 -5.20 -17.14 6.45
CA TYR A 330 -4.24 -18.21 6.59
C TYR A 330 -3.63 -18.26 7.99
N HIS A 331 -3.11 -17.12 8.49
CA HIS A 331 -2.44 -17.08 9.80
C HIS A 331 -3.40 -17.39 10.97
N VAL A 332 -4.63 -16.93 10.92
CA VAL A 332 -5.59 -17.11 12.02
C VAL A 332 -6.28 -18.49 11.98
N SER A 333 -6.49 -19.04 10.79
CA SER A 333 -7.11 -20.38 10.65
C SER A 333 -6.09 -21.52 10.76
N GLY A 334 -4.81 -21.25 10.41
CA GLY A 334 -3.76 -22.25 10.32
C GLY A 334 -3.99 -23.30 9.22
N SER A 335 -4.87 -23.03 8.24
CA SER A 335 -5.27 -24.02 7.22
C SER A 335 -5.34 -23.41 5.82
N SER A 336 -4.44 -23.87 4.95
CA SER A 336 -4.48 -23.53 3.51
C SER A 336 -5.72 -24.12 2.82
N GLU A 337 -6.23 -25.26 3.28
CA GLU A 337 -7.43 -25.88 2.74
C GLU A 337 -8.69 -25.01 2.99
N LYS A 338 -8.86 -24.49 4.22
CA LYS A 338 -9.94 -23.55 4.53
C LYS A 338 -9.85 -22.30 3.66
N VAL A 339 -8.65 -21.72 3.55
CA VAL A 339 -8.43 -20.52 2.73
C VAL A 339 -8.73 -20.77 1.26
N ALA A 340 -8.25 -21.89 0.70
CA ALA A 340 -8.55 -22.28 -0.68
C ALA A 340 -10.08 -22.40 -0.91
N GLY A 341 -10.80 -23.01 0.03
CA GLY A 341 -12.25 -23.16 -0.01
C GLY A 341 -12.97 -21.80 -0.01
N TRP A 342 -12.61 -20.88 0.91
CA TRP A 342 -13.20 -19.54 0.97
C TRP A 342 -12.92 -18.72 -0.29
N MET A 343 -11.71 -18.81 -0.85
CA MET A 343 -11.36 -18.09 -2.09
C MET A 343 -12.08 -18.68 -3.31
N GLN A 344 -12.29 -19.99 -3.35
CA GLN A 344 -13.10 -20.64 -4.38
C GLN A 344 -14.56 -20.20 -4.27
N GLU A 345 -15.13 -20.16 -3.07
CA GLU A 345 -16.50 -19.69 -2.82
C GLU A 345 -16.66 -18.23 -3.23
N LEU A 346 -15.68 -17.35 -2.86
CA LEU A 346 -15.68 -15.95 -3.28
C LEU A 346 -15.68 -15.81 -4.81
N SER A 347 -14.84 -16.58 -5.49
CA SER A 347 -14.76 -16.55 -6.95
C SER A 347 -16.05 -17.02 -7.64
N ALA A 348 -16.69 -18.06 -7.09
CA ALA A 348 -17.89 -18.67 -7.66
C ALA A 348 -19.16 -17.88 -7.36
N THR A 349 -19.28 -17.31 -6.17
CA THR A 349 -20.54 -16.73 -5.67
C THR A 349 -20.45 -15.25 -5.31
N GLY A 350 -19.25 -14.68 -5.23
CA GLY A 350 -18.97 -13.33 -4.74
C GLY A 350 -19.03 -13.19 -3.22
N LYS A 351 -19.13 -14.31 -2.47
CA LYS A 351 -19.32 -14.31 -1.02
C LYS A 351 -18.65 -15.51 -0.38
N TYR A 352 -18.21 -15.38 0.88
CA TYR A 352 -17.86 -16.50 1.78
C TYR A 352 -18.12 -16.12 3.23
N THR A 353 -18.17 -17.12 4.12
CA THR A 353 -18.29 -16.91 5.57
C THR A 353 -17.25 -17.80 6.29
N VAL A 354 -16.43 -17.19 7.15
CA VAL A 354 -15.50 -17.93 7.99
C VAL A 354 -16.21 -18.56 9.19
N ASP A 355 -15.62 -19.62 9.74
CA ASP A 355 -16.13 -20.24 10.96
C ASP A 355 -15.98 -19.32 12.18
N ALA A 356 -16.77 -19.60 13.23
CA ALA A 356 -16.83 -18.77 14.44
C ALA A 356 -15.47 -18.69 15.18
N GLU A 357 -14.68 -19.76 15.16
CA GLU A 357 -13.35 -19.77 15.78
C GLU A 357 -12.39 -18.82 15.04
N THR A 358 -12.39 -18.86 13.72
CA THR A 358 -11.60 -17.96 12.88
C THR A 358 -12.01 -16.50 13.11
N LEU A 359 -13.30 -16.20 13.14
CA LEU A 359 -13.81 -14.86 13.44
C LEU A 359 -13.37 -14.37 14.82
N ALA A 360 -13.50 -15.21 15.85
CA ALA A 360 -13.08 -14.85 17.21
C ALA A 360 -11.59 -14.51 17.30
N LYS A 361 -10.72 -15.28 16.61
CA LYS A 361 -9.28 -14.98 16.54
C LYS A 361 -8.99 -13.65 15.82
N ILE A 362 -9.69 -13.34 14.74
CA ILE A 362 -9.58 -12.06 14.05
C ILE A 362 -9.93 -10.91 15.00
N GLN A 363 -11.05 -11.02 15.71
CA GLN A 363 -11.57 -9.98 16.60
C GLN A 363 -10.71 -9.73 17.86
N GLN A 364 -9.80 -10.63 18.21
CA GLN A 364 -8.79 -10.40 19.25
C GLN A 364 -7.80 -9.29 18.89
N SER A 365 -7.52 -9.08 17.62
CA SER A 365 -6.53 -8.10 17.17
C SER A 365 -7.13 -6.96 16.35
N PHE A 366 -8.27 -7.19 15.71
CA PHE A 366 -8.86 -6.23 14.78
C PHE A 366 -10.18 -5.65 15.30
N ALA A 367 -10.32 -4.34 15.10
CA ALA A 367 -11.60 -3.63 15.16
C ALA A 367 -11.86 -2.99 13.77
N ALA A 368 -13.08 -2.54 13.52
CA ALA A 368 -13.42 -1.94 12.23
C ALA A 368 -14.49 -0.88 12.33
N GLY A 369 -14.43 0.08 11.40
CA GLY A 369 -15.44 1.11 11.20
C GLY A 369 -15.37 1.65 9.77
N TYR A 370 -16.32 2.51 9.42
CA TYR A 370 -16.30 3.19 8.14
C TYR A 370 -16.78 4.64 8.26
N ALA A 371 -16.41 5.46 7.29
CA ALA A 371 -16.87 6.82 7.12
C ALA A 371 -17.16 7.07 5.63
N ASP A 372 -18.19 7.83 5.32
CA ASP A 372 -18.46 8.26 3.95
C ASP A 372 -17.74 9.58 3.63
N ASP A 373 -17.95 10.11 2.40
CA ASP A 373 -17.28 11.33 1.95
C ASP A 373 -17.68 12.55 2.80
N ALA A 374 -18.93 12.62 3.27
CA ALA A 374 -19.39 13.72 4.12
C ALA A 374 -18.75 13.65 5.51
N ASP A 375 -18.65 12.46 6.10
CA ASP A 375 -17.91 12.22 7.34
C ASP A 375 -16.43 12.59 7.20
N GLY A 376 -15.80 12.19 6.09
CA GLY A 376 -14.40 12.51 5.78
C GLY A 376 -14.16 14.01 5.65
N ALA A 377 -15.01 14.71 4.91
CA ALA A 377 -14.92 16.17 4.76
C ALA A 377 -15.09 16.89 6.11
N ALA A 378 -16.08 16.49 6.91
CA ALA A 378 -16.26 17.03 8.25
C ALA A 378 -15.05 16.79 9.16
N GLU A 379 -14.39 15.64 9.00
CA GLU A 379 -13.21 15.29 9.79
C GLU A 379 -11.99 16.09 9.37
N ILE A 380 -11.74 16.35 8.07
CA ILE A 380 -10.67 17.25 7.61
C ILE A 380 -10.82 18.62 8.29
N LYS A 381 -12.02 19.17 8.24
CA LYS A 381 -12.31 20.48 8.86
C LYS A 381 -12.10 20.44 10.37
N ALA A 382 -12.60 19.41 11.06
CA ALA A 382 -12.47 19.29 12.50
C ALA A 382 -11.01 19.15 12.95
N ARG A 383 -10.17 18.38 12.21
CA ARG A 383 -8.74 18.25 12.50
C ARG A 383 -7.99 19.56 12.28
N PHE A 384 -8.30 20.26 11.19
CA PHE A 384 -7.65 21.53 10.90
C PHE A 384 -8.05 22.62 11.91
N ASP A 385 -9.34 22.84 12.13
CA ASP A 385 -9.85 23.90 13.01
C ASP A 385 -9.50 23.67 14.49
N GLY A 386 -9.60 22.41 14.95
CA GLY A 386 -9.43 22.04 16.36
C GLY A 386 -8.01 21.65 16.77
N ASP A 387 -7.32 20.92 15.91
CA ASP A 387 -6.00 20.35 16.22
C ASP A 387 -4.87 20.97 15.38
N HIS A 388 -5.16 21.88 14.47
CA HIS A 388 -4.21 22.47 13.51
C HIS A 388 -3.47 21.41 12.67
N TYR A 389 -4.15 20.29 12.39
CA TYR A 389 -3.60 19.20 11.61
C TYR A 389 -4.33 19.06 10.27
N LEU A 390 -3.59 19.21 9.17
CA LEU A 390 -4.13 19.06 7.82
C LEU A 390 -3.90 17.63 7.34
N CYS A 391 -4.97 16.92 6.97
CA CYS A 391 -4.89 15.55 6.46
C CYS A 391 -5.56 15.42 5.07
N ASP A 392 -5.19 14.36 4.35
CA ASP A 392 -5.84 13.98 3.10
C ASP A 392 -7.16 13.24 3.35
N THR A 393 -7.91 13.00 2.28
CA THR A 393 -9.23 12.37 2.32
C THR A 393 -9.21 10.93 2.85
N HIS A 394 -8.14 10.16 2.59
CA HIS A 394 -8.00 8.79 3.11
C HIS A 394 -7.70 8.80 4.61
N THR A 395 -6.78 9.67 5.03
CA THR A 395 -6.42 9.85 6.43
C THR A 395 -7.61 10.35 7.25
N ALA A 396 -8.45 11.21 6.68
CA ALA A 396 -9.68 11.70 7.32
C ALA A 396 -10.66 10.57 7.65
N VAL A 397 -10.85 9.62 6.74
CA VAL A 397 -11.66 8.41 7.01
C VAL A 397 -11.10 7.66 8.22
N ALA A 398 -9.78 7.51 8.33
CA ALA A 398 -9.16 6.82 9.45
C ALA A 398 -9.28 7.63 10.76
N PHE A 399 -9.13 8.95 10.75
CA PHE A 399 -9.39 9.77 11.93
C PHE A 399 -10.83 9.65 12.41
N ARG A 400 -11.80 9.74 11.49
CA ARG A 400 -13.23 9.59 11.83
C ARG A 400 -13.54 8.25 12.49
N VAL A 401 -12.97 7.17 11.97
CA VAL A 401 -13.13 5.83 12.55
C VAL A 401 -12.39 5.72 13.88
N ALA A 402 -11.17 6.24 14.00
CA ALA A 402 -10.38 6.23 15.22
C ALA A 402 -11.14 6.87 16.39
N GLU A 403 -11.81 8.01 16.18
CA GLU A 403 -12.60 8.69 17.22
C GLU A 403 -13.70 7.79 17.83
N THR A 404 -14.26 6.90 17.02
CA THR A 404 -15.32 5.96 17.48
C THR A 404 -14.78 4.67 18.07
N ARG A 405 -13.45 4.45 18.00
CA ARG A 405 -12.79 3.17 18.37
C ARG A 405 -11.66 3.36 19.39
N ARG A 406 -11.51 4.54 19.96
CA ARG A 406 -10.49 4.82 21.00
C ARG A 406 -10.65 3.89 22.20
N THR A 407 -9.50 3.56 22.78
CA THR A 407 -9.35 2.89 24.07
C THR A 407 -8.55 3.80 25.01
N ASP A 408 -8.09 3.30 26.13
CA ASP A 408 -7.15 4.02 27.01
C ASP A 408 -5.72 4.05 26.44
N ALA A 409 -5.42 3.22 25.43
CA ALA A 409 -4.13 3.22 24.76
C ALA A 409 -4.01 4.43 23.80
N PRO A 410 -2.80 4.97 23.60
CA PRO A 410 -2.56 5.94 22.54
C PRO A 410 -2.97 5.37 21.18
N MET A 411 -3.62 6.21 20.36
CA MET A 411 -4.05 5.86 19.01
C MET A 411 -3.13 6.55 17.99
N VAL A 412 -2.56 5.76 17.09
CA VAL A 412 -1.80 6.23 15.92
C VAL A 412 -2.65 6.04 14.67
N VAL A 413 -2.97 7.12 13.98
CA VAL A 413 -3.63 7.09 12.68
C VAL A 413 -2.56 7.12 11.59
N LEU A 414 -2.63 6.20 10.63
CA LEU A 414 -1.71 6.19 9.50
C LEU A 414 -2.15 7.23 8.46
N SER A 415 -1.31 8.23 8.25
CA SER A 415 -1.50 9.26 7.23
C SER A 415 -0.83 8.82 5.93
N THR A 416 -1.64 8.34 4.98
CA THR A 416 -1.19 7.54 3.85
C THR A 416 -0.89 8.33 2.59
N ALA A 417 -1.30 9.60 2.51
CA ALA A 417 -1.03 10.48 1.38
C ALA A 417 -0.90 11.94 1.84
N SER A 418 -0.16 12.73 1.07
CA SER A 418 -0.12 14.17 1.27
C SER A 418 -1.49 14.80 0.96
N PRO A 419 -1.99 15.75 1.78
CA PRO A 419 -3.23 16.47 1.50
C PRO A 419 -3.20 17.21 0.14
N PHE A 420 -2.01 17.58 -0.31
CA PHE A 420 -1.80 18.25 -1.60
C PHE A 420 -1.91 17.33 -2.83
N LYS A 421 -2.16 16.03 -2.65
CA LYS A 421 -2.53 15.13 -3.76
C LYS A 421 -4.01 15.21 -4.12
N PHE A 422 -4.82 15.71 -3.20
CA PHE A 422 -6.27 15.87 -3.33
C PHE A 422 -6.69 17.29 -2.96
N PRO A 423 -6.03 18.32 -3.50
CA PRO A 423 -6.13 19.70 -2.98
C PRO A 423 -7.54 20.28 -3.12
N ARG A 424 -8.29 19.87 -4.16
CA ARG A 424 -9.65 20.35 -4.38
C ARG A 424 -10.61 19.82 -3.32
N ASP A 425 -10.54 18.52 -3.03
CA ASP A 425 -11.41 17.88 -2.02
C ASP A 425 -11.09 18.41 -0.62
N VAL A 426 -9.79 18.55 -0.31
CA VAL A 426 -9.34 19.09 0.99
C VAL A 426 -9.75 20.55 1.15
N LEU A 427 -9.56 21.40 0.14
CA LEU A 427 -9.96 22.80 0.17
C LEU A 427 -11.48 22.93 0.33
N THR A 428 -12.26 22.12 -0.42
CA THR A 428 -13.74 22.09 -0.29
C THR A 428 -14.17 21.68 1.12
N ALA A 429 -13.51 20.69 1.72
CA ALA A 429 -13.78 20.25 3.08
C ALA A 429 -13.54 21.37 4.12
N LEU A 430 -12.54 22.22 3.91
CA LEU A 430 -12.28 23.39 4.77
C LEU A 430 -13.33 24.51 4.58
N GLY A 431 -14.17 24.42 3.55
CA GLY A 431 -15.19 25.43 3.22
C GLY A 431 -14.77 26.41 2.13
N GLY A 432 -13.61 26.19 1.49
CA GLY A 432 -13.13 26.97 0.36
C GLY A 432 -13.82 26.59 -0.95
N GLU A 433 -13.87 27.50 -1.90
CA GLU A 433 -14.29 27.23 -3.27
C GLU A 433 -13.13 26.59 -4.05
N ALA A 434 -13.34 25.35 -4.54
CA ALA A 434 -12.30 24.63 -5.26
C ALA A 434 -12.19 25.12 -6.72
N PRO A 435 -11.02 25.65 -7.15
CA PRO A 435 -10.75 25.98 -8.55
C PRO A 435 -10.82 24.74 -9.46
N ALA A 436 -10.94 24.97 -10.78
CA ALA A 436 -10.98 23.87 -11.75
C ALA A 436 -9.65 23.10 -11.86
N SER A 437 -8.51 23.81 -11.69
CA SER A 437 -7.17 23.18 -11.70
C SER A 437 -6.74 22.76 -10.31
N ASP A 438 -6.15 21.59 -10.19
CA ASP A 438 -5.54 21.07 -8.96
C ASP A 438 -4.37 21.97 -8.49
N PHE A 439 -3.62 22.59 -9.39
CA PHE A 439 -2.53 23.51 -9.04
C PHE A 439 -3.03 24.81 -8.44
N ALA A 440 -4.13 25.37 -8.99
CA ALA A 440 -4.77 26.52 -8.39
C ALA A 440 -5.37 26.20 -7.02
N ALA A 441 -5.97 25.01 -6.87
CA ALA A 441 -6.47 24.52 -5.58
C ALA A 441 -5.32 24.29 -4.58
N MET A 442 -4.17 23.78 -5.02
CA MET A 442 -2.96 23.63 -4.19
C MET A 442 -2.45 24.98 -3.67
N ALA A 443 -2.41 25.99 -4.53
CA ALA A 443 -2.01 27.36 -4.14
C ALA A 443 -3.01 27.98 -3.14
N ALA A 444 -4.31 27.80 -3.38
CA ALA A 444 -5.37 28.25 -2.47
C ALA A 444 -5.30 27.53 -1.12
N LEU A 445 -5.06 26.21 -1.11
CA LEU A 445 -4.91 25.42 0.11
C LEU A 445 -3.67 25.86 0.92
N THR A 446 -2.55 26.16 0.25
CA THR A 446 -1.37 26.75 0.91
C THR A 446 -1.70 28.10 1.54
N ALA A 447 -2.41 28.97 0.83
CA ALA A 447 -2.79 30.30 1.34
C ALA A 447 -3.75 30.20 2.54
N GLU A 448 -4.69 29.26 2.53
CA GLU A 448 -5.68 29.04 3.59
C GLU A 448 -5.07 28.44 4.84
N THR A 449 -4.16 27.47 4.67
CA THR A 449 -3.66 26.64 5.78
C THR A 449 -2.27 27.02 6.27
N GLY A 450 -1.49 27.76 5.48
CA GLY A 450 -0.07 28.01 5.73
C GLY A 450 0.83 26.79 5.52
N ALA A 451 0.27 25.62 5.16
CA ALA A 451 1.05 24.41 4.87
C ALA A 451 1.68 24.50 3.48
N GLU A 452 2.93 24.02 3.37
CA GLU A 452 3.66 24.02 2.10
C GLU A 452 3.40 22.75 1.29
N ALA A 453 3.02 22.91 0.04
CA ALA A 453 2.91 21.80 -0.89
C ALA A 453 4.30 21.20 -1.17
N PRO A 454 4.46 19.85 -1.15
CA PRO A 454 5.72 19.21 -1.55
C PRO A 454 6.19 19.66 -2.93
N ALA A 455 7.48 19.99 -3.07
CA ALA A 455 8.04 20.47 -4.34
C ALA A 455 7.81 19.46 -5.50
N SER A 456 7.84 18.15 -5.19
CA SER A 456 7.56 17.08 -6.15
C SER A 456 6.11 17.06 -6.69
N LEU A 457 5.18 17.77 -6.03
CA LEU A 457 3.82 17.98 -6.51
C LEU A 457 3.66 19.35 -7.15
N ARG A 458 4.15 20.40 -6.49
CA ARG A 458 4.00 21.80 -6.90
C ARG A 458 4.62 22.12 -8.25
N GLU A 459 5.66 21.36 -8.65
CA GLU A 459 6.43 21.64 -9.87
C GLU A 459 6.07 20.73 -11.05
N LEU A 460 5.05 19.88 -10.91
CA LEU A 460 4.66 18.92 -11.95
C LEU A 460 4.18 19.60 -13.25
N ASP A 461 3.51 20.72 -13.16
CA ASP A 461 3.02 21.49 -14.30
C ASP A 461 4.13 22.12 -15.16
N LYS A 462 5.37 22.19 -14.61
CA LYS A 462 6.55 22.66 -15.31
C LYS A 462 7.31 21.56 -16.06
N LEU A 463 6.97 20.28 -15.79
CA LEU A 463 7.65 19.15 -16.39
C LEU A 463 7.09 18.81 -17.76
N GLU A 464 7.97 18.27 -18.62
CA GLU A 464 7.56 17.78 -19.94
C GLU A 464 6.63 16.56 -19.80
N VAL A 465 5.48 16.61 -20.43
CA VAL A 465 4.55 15.47 -20.57
C VAL A 465 5.11 14.55 -21.65
N ARG A 466 5.74 13.44 -21.23
CA ARG A 466 6.38 12.44 -22.09
C ARG A 466 5.39 11.46 -22.70
N PHE A 467 4.36 11.06 -21.94
CA PHE A 467 3.43 9.99 -22.29
C PHE A 467 2.04 10.58 -22.58
N LYS A 468 1.60 10.51 -23.84
CA LYS A 468 0.35 11.12 -24.32
C LYS A 468 -0.59 10.09 -25.00
N THR A 469 -0.19 8.81 -25.00
CA THR A 469 -0.92 7.76 -25.71
C THR A 469 -2.15 7.37 -24.91
N VAL A 470 -3.32 7.44 -25.56
CA VAL A 470 -4.59 6.91 -25.04
C VAL A 470 -4.92 5.64 -25.82
N LEU A 471 -5.12 4.53 -25.10
CA LEU A 471 -5.46 3.22 -25.65
C LEU A 471 -6.95 2.92 -25.45
N GLN A 472 -7.52 2.15 -26.37
CA GLN A 472 -8.76 1.43 -26.07
C GLN A 472 -8.42 0.22 -25.16
N PRO A 473 -9.34 -0.27 -24.30
CA PRO A 473 -9.09 -1.45 -23.47
C PRO A 473 -8.61 -2.68 -24.23
N ALA A 474 -9.06 -2.84 -25.48
CA ALA A 474 -8.65 -3.93 -26.37
C ALA A 474 -7.17 -3.83 -26.82
N ASP A 475 -6.58 -2.63 -26.81
CA ASP A 475 -5.22 -2.40 -27.29
C ASP A 475 -4.14 -2.66 -26.22
N ILE A 476 -4.54 -2.88 -24.97
CA ILE A 476 -3.61 -3.18 -23.84
C ILE A 476 -2.75 -4.40 -24.18
N ARG A 477 -3.34 -5.44 -24.78
CA ARG A 477 -2.61 -6.62 -25.25
C ARG A 477 -1.49 -6.28 -26.24
N THR A 478 -1.80 -5.43 -27.19
CA THR A 478 -0.82 -5.02 -28.22
C THR A 478 0.29 -4.15 -27.62
N ALA A 479 -0.06 -3.28 -26.69
CA ALA A 479 0.92 -2.46 -25.96
C ALA A 479 1.89 -3.37 -25.17
N ALA A 480 1.38 -4.33 -24.41
CA ALA A 480 2.17 -5.25 -23.61
C ALA A 480 3.10 -6.18 -24.43
N LEU A 481 2.91 -6.27 -25.75
CA LEU A 481 3.76 -7.02 -26.69
C LEU A 481 4.84 -6.16 -27.36
N ARG A 482 4.85 -4.84 -27.19
CA ARG A 482 5.86 -3.95 -27.80
C ARG A 482 7.21 -4.10 -27.13
#